data_c97063bbf31a88f5b25465ea2ceed6ef
#
_entry.id   c97063bbf31a88f5b25465ea2ceed6ef
#
_cell.length_a   1.000
_cell.length_b   1.000
_cell.length_c   1.000
_cell.angle_alpha   90.00
_cell.angle_beta   90.00
_cell.angle_gamma   90.00
#
_symmetry.space_group_name_H-M   'P 1'
#
loop_
_entity.id
_entity.type
_entity.pdbx_description
1 polymer ?
#
loop_
_entity_poly.entity_id
_entity_poly.type
_entity_poly.pdbx_seq_one_letter_code
_entity_poly.pdbx_strand_id
1 'polypeptide(L)'
;PEMGAVPRHILAVNKGQGGFWNDYGSVVTEKGNVKAWERVEAFFEKGDALWRGLGVVKNSGFYLKEKYNLYDAGSRGLVEDHIPAGCRCGNILLGKNMPRDCPHFGRTCTPSHPVGACMVSSEGACCITLREEGVEGL
;
A
#
# COMPACT_ATOMS: atom_id res chain seq x y z
N PRO A 1 8.62 11.50 -16.00
CA PRO A 1 9.01 10.32 -16.76
C PRO A 1 8.90 10.62 -18.25
N GLU A 2 9.93 10.27 -19.02
CA GLU A 2 9.85 10.34 -20.46
C GLU A 2 8.76 9.38 -20.93
N MET A 3 7.86 9.85 -21.80
CA MET A 3 6.75 9.04 -22.31
C MET A 3 7.20 7.71 -22.96
N GLY A 4 8.49 7.58 -23.33
CA GLY A 4 9.08 6.35 -23.84
C GLY A 4 9.48 5.30 -22.79
N ALA A 5 9.44 5.62 -21.48
CA ALA A 5 9.85 4.68 -20.43
C ALA A 5 8.80 3.57 -20.20
N VAL A 6 7.51 3.92 -20.14
CA VAL A 6 6.43 2.97 -19.90
C VAL A 6 6.40 1.80 -20.90
N PRO A 7 6.47 2.03 -22.21
CA PRO A 7 6.52 0.92 -23.17
C PRO A 7 7.72 -0.02 -22.97
N ARG A 8 8.90 0.52 -22.61
CA ARG A 8 10.08 -0.31 -22.32
C ARG A 8 9.86 -1.24 -21.13
N HIS A 9 9.25 -0.72 -20.06
CA HIS A 9 8.98 -1.49 -18.85
C HIS A 9 7.94 -2.59 -19.10
N ILE A 10 6.87 -2.29 -19.86
CA ILE A 10 5.87 -3.28 -20.27
C ILE A 10 6.52 -4.40 -21.08
N LEU A 11 7.36 -4.05 -22.06
CA LEU A 11 8.06 -5.04 -22.88
C LEU A 11 9.02 -5.91 -22.05
N ALA A 12 9.70 -5.33 -21.06
CA ALA A 12 10.58 -6.07 -20.16
C ALA A 12 9.78 -7.07 -19.31
N VAL A 13 8.65 -6.63 -18.71
CA VAL A 13 7.76 -7.51 -17.92
C VAL A 13 7.21 -8.65 -18.78
N ASN A 14 6.76 -8.38 -20.00
CA ASN A 14 6.26 -9.40 -20.93
C ASN A 14 7.32 -10.44 -21.32
N LYS A 15 8.61 -10.09 -21.19
CA LYS A 15 9.74 -11.02 -21.36
C LYS A 15 10.18 -11.72 -20.07
N GLY A 16 9.41 -11.59 -19.00
CA GLY A 16 9.77 -12.12 -17.68
C GLY A 16 10.88 -11.36 -16.96
N GLN A 17 11.25 -10.16 -17.45
CA GLN A 17 12.27 -9.29 -16.89
C GLN A 17 11.62 -8.23 -16.00
N GLY A 18 10.95 -8.65 -14.93
CA GLY A 18 10.44 -7.73 -13.91
C GLY A 18 11.58 -7.07 -13.14
N GLY A 19 11.39 -5.80 -12.71
CA GLY A 19 12.43 -5.09 -11.98
C GLY A 19 11.95 -3.74 -11.45
N PHE A 20 12.83 -3.08 -10.72
CA PHE A 20 12.64 -1.70 -10.28
C PHE A 20 13.40 -0.76 -11.24
N TRP A 21 12.71 0.25 -11.76
CA TRP A 21 13.29 1.28 -12.60
C TRP A 21 13.04 2.65 -12.00
N ASN A 22 14.10 3.46 -11.94
CA ASN A 22 14.01 4.84 -11.47
C ASN A 22 14.17 5.79 -12.68
N ASP A 23 13.05 6.24 -13.23
CA ASP A 23 13.03 7.21 -14.34
C ASP A 23 13.12 8.67 -13.84
N TYR A 24 13.27 8.91 -12.55
CA TYR A 24 13.42 10.21 -11.92
C TYR A 24 14.84 10.43 -11.35
N GLY A 25 15.85 9.80 -11.94
CA GLY A 25 17.22 9.82 -11.43
C GLY A 25 17.82 11.21 -11.19
N SER A 26 17.33 12.23 -11.90
CA SER A 26 17.75 13.63 -11.69
C SER A 26 17.23 14.23 -10.37
N VAL A 27 16.14 13.73 -9.84
CA VAL A 27 15.49 14.22 -8.61
C VAL A 27 15.55 13.20 -7.49
N VAL A 28 15.32 11.93 -7.83
CA VAL A 28 15.34 10.80 -6.90
C VAL A 28 16.63 10.03 -7.09
N THR A 29 17.60 10.26 -6.23
CA THR A 29 18.87 9.53 -6.26
C THR A 29 18.73 8.16 -5.59
N GLU A 30 19.66 7.24 -5.89
CA GLU A 30 19.72 5.92 -5.28
C GLU A 30 19.84 5.97 -3.74
N LYS A 31 20.51 6.98 -3.22
CA LYS A 31 20.66 7.24 -1.77
C LYS A 31 19.43 7.91 -1.13
N GLY A 32 18.48 8.35 -1.95
CA GLY A 32 17.33 9.12 -1.48
C GLY A 32 17.74 10.47 -0.85
N ASN A 33 16.89 11.00 0.01
CA ASN A 33 17.18 12.22 0.75
C ASN A 33 17.91 11.88 2.05
N VAL A 34 19.24 11.99 2.03
CA VAL A 34 20.11 11.64 3.17
C VAL A 34 19.74 12.43 4.42
N LYS A 35 19.50 13.75 4.29
CA LYS A 35 19.12 14.59 5.45
C LYS A 35 17.79 14.16 6.08
N ALA A 36 16.83 13.72 5.27
CA ALA A 36 15.56 13.19 5.77
C ALA A 36 15.78 11.86 6.53
N TRP A 37 16.60 10.97 5.98
CA TRP A 37 16.95 9.72 6.65
C TRP A 37 17.68 9.93 7.98
N GLU A 38 18.64 10.84 8.03
CA GLU A 38 19.31 11.21 9.30
C GLU A 38 18.30 11.65 10.38
N ARG A 39 17.24 12.40 9.99
CA ARG A 39 16.18 12.80 10.91
C ARG A 39 15.31 11.62 11.32
N VAL A 40 14.92 10.78 10.36
CA VAL A 40 14.16 9.55 10.68
C VAL A 40 14.94 8.68 11.66
N GLU A 41 16.22 8.44 11.41
CA GLU A 41 17.06 7.62 12.29
C GLU A 41 17.34 8.29 13.66
N ALA A 42 17.33 9.62 13.73
CA ALA A 42 17.50 10.32 15.02
C ALA A 42 16.31 10.14 15.95
N PHE A 43 15.09 10.14 15.42
CA PHE A 43 13.85 10.15 16.20
C PHE A 43 13.12 8.82 16.26
N PHE A 44 13.24 7.99 15.22
CA PHE A 44 12.45 6.77 15.07
C PHE A 44 13.32 5.52 15.12
N GLU A 45 12.70 4.42 15.49
CA GLU A 45 13.21 3.05 15.38
C GLU A 45 12.26 2.21 14.56
N LYS A 46 12.78 1.19 13.86
CA LYS A 46 11.98 0.25 13.10
C LYS A 46 11.32 -0.77 14.02
N GLY A 47 10.10 -1.13 13.70
CA GLY A 47 9.37 -2.19 14.38
C GLY A 47 8.33 -2.83 13.48
N ASP A 48 7.74 -3.89 13.99
CA ASP A 48 6.66 -4.59 13.32
C ASP A 48 5.42 -3.70 13.29
N ALA A 49 4.76 -3.61 12.14
CA ALA A 49 3.55 -2.82 11.99
C ALA A 49 2.40 -3.65 11.44
N LEU A 50 1.20 -3.34 11.93
CA LEU A 50 -0.03 -3.93 11.44
C LEU A 50 -0.52 -3.14 10.23
N TRP A 51 -0.53 -3.80 9.08
CA TRP A 51 -1.01 -3.22 7.83
C TRP A 51 -2.39 -3.76 7.50
N ARG A 52 -3.34 -2.87 7.30
CA ARG A 52 -4.70 -3.25 6.93
C ARG A 52 -4.70 -4.13 5.68
N GLY A 53 -5.27 -5.31 5.79
CA GLY A 53 -5.34 -6.28 4.71
C GLY A 53 -4.12 -7.21 4.58
N LEU A 54 -2.98 -6.87 5.16
CA LEU A 54 -1.74 -7.67 5.08
C LEU A 54 -1.37 -8.33 6.41
N GLY A 55 -1.96 -7.87 7.52
CA GLY A 55 -1.57 -8.32 8.86
C GLY A 55 -0.26 -7.69 9.32
N VAL A 56 0.42 -8.36 10.24
CA VAL A 56 1.70 -7.88 10.80
C VAL A 56 2.82 -8.10 9.79
N VAL A 57 3.50 -7.01 9.43
CA VAL A 57 4.67 -7.03 8.56
C VAL A 57 5.89 -6.62 9.38
N LYS A 58 6.91 -7.48 9.41
CA LYS A 58 8.12 -7.28 10.21
C LYS A 58 8.92 -6.06 9.74
N ASN A 59 9.39 -5.26 10.70
CA ASN A 59 10.24 -4.09 10.48
C ASN A 59 9.69 -3.08 9.45
N SER A 60 8.38 -2.98 9.32
CA SER A 60 7.72 -2.15 8.31
C SER A 60 7.12 -0.85 8.85
N GLY A 61 7.18 -0.65 10.15
CA GLY A 61 6.74 0.57 10.83
C GLY A 61 7.91 1.37 11.38
N PHE A 62 7.64 2.64 11.64
CA PHE A 62 8.53 3.52 12.37
C PHE A 62 7.82 3.99 13.63
N TYR A 63 8.47 3.79 14.77
CA TYR A 63 7.97 4.19 16.09
C TYR A 63 8.94 5.19 16.70
N LEU A 64 8.43 6.15 17.46
CA LEU A 64 9.29 7.06 18.21
C LEU A 64 10.18 6.25 19.17
N LYS A 65 11.46 6.61 19.24
CA LYS A 65 12.37 6.04 20.22
C LYS A 65 11.88 6.32 21.64
N GLU A 66 12.15 5.42 22.56
CA GLU A 66 11.66 5.48 23.96
C GLU A 66 11.86 6.84 24.63
N LYS A 67 13.00 7.49 24.40
CA LYS A 67 13.28 8.82 24.94
C LYS A 67 12.30 9.93 24.48
N TYR A 68 11.50 9.64 23.48
CA TYR A 68 10.48 10.56 22.94
C TYR A 68 9.04 10.10 23.19
N ASN A 69 8.83 9.08 24.04
CA ASN A 69 7.50 8.51 24.30
C ASN A 69 6.47 9.54 24.78
N LEU A 70 6.91 10.62 25.43
CA LEU A 70 6.01 11.72 25.83
C LEU A 70 5.30 12.42 24.65
N TYR A 71 5.84 12.28 23.46
CA TYR A 71 5.30 12.87 22.24
C TYR A 71 4.56 11.85 21.37
N ASP A 72 4.49 10.58 21.78
CA ASP A 72 3.77 9.54 21.06
C ASP A 72 2.28 9.56 21.45
N ALA A 73 1.42 9.72 20.47
CA ALA A 73 -0.04 9.69 20.64
C ALA A 73 -0.61 8.26 20.79
N GLY A 74 0.24 7.27 21.06
CA GLY A 74 -0.20 5.87 21.26
C GLY A 74 -0.11 5.03 20.00
N SER A 75 0.87 5.30 19.14
CA SER A 75 1.07 4.59 17.86
C SER A 75 1.31 3.08 18.02
N ARG A 76 1.84 2.64 19.16
CA ARG A 76 2.13 1.23 19.47
C ARG A 76 0.91 0.41 19.91
N GLY A 77 -0.24 1.05 20.12
CA GLY A 77 -1.48 0.43 20.60
C GLY A 77 -2.53 0.17 19.52
N LEU A 78 -2.13 0.06 18.25
CA LEU A 78 -3.07 -0.19 17.17
C LEU A 78 -3.76 -1.56 17.32
N VAL A 79 -5.08 -1.52 17.38
CA VAL A 79 -5.93 -2.71 17.49
C VAL A 79 -5.96 -3.44 16.17
N GLU A 80 -5.94 -4.78 16.20
CA GLU A 80 -6.09 -5.62 15.01
C GLU A 80 -7.32 -5.23 14.20
N ASP A 81 -7.11 -5.04 12.91
CA ASP A 81 -8.18 -4.74 11.97
C ASP A 81 -8.93 -6.03 11.63
N HIS A 82 -10.22 -6.04 11.88
CA HIS A 82 -11.04 -7.23 11.62
C HIS A 82 -11.35 -7.29 10.12
N ILE A 83 -10.65 -8.16 9.41
CA ILE A 83 -10.94 -8.44 8.01
C ILE A 83 -11.98 -9.57 7.96
N PRO A 84 -13.16 -9.35 7.34
CA PRO A 84 -14.18 -10.37 7.22
C PRO A 84 -13.67 -11.62 6.51
N ALA A 85 -14.18 -12.77 6.95
CA ALA A 85 -13.87 -14.06 6.36
C ALA A 85 -14.13 -14.03 4.83
N GLY A 86 -13.18 -14.53 4.06
CA GLY A 86 -13.27 -14.57 2.60
C GLY A 86 -12.80 -13.31 1.87
N CYS A 87 -12.51 -12.21 2.58
CA CYS A 87 -11.94 -11.01 1.96
C CYS A 87 -10.55 -11.31 1.38
N ARG A 88 -10.31 -10.92 0.13
CA ARG A 88 -9.04 -11.14 -0.58
C ARG A 88 -8.19 -9.87 -0.70
N CYS A 89 -8.49 -8.86 0.11
CA CYS A 89 -7.82 -7.56 0.06
C CYS A 89 -6.28 -7.68 0.07
N GLY A 90 -5.71 -8.46 0.98
CA GLY A 90 -4.26 -8.66 1.07
C GLY A 90 -3.65 -9.25 -0.22
N ASN A 91 -4.31 -10.24 -0.80
CA ASN A 91 -3.86 -10.85 -2.05
C ASN A 91 -3.99 -9.89 -3.23
N ILE A 92 -5.03 -9.05 -3.24
CA ILE A 92 -5.22 -8.02 -4.27
C ILE A 92 -4.13 -6.95 -4.16
N LEU A 93 -3.81 -6.49 -2.94
CA LEU A 93 -2.72 -5.54 -2.69
C LEU A 93 -1.35 -6.09 -3.12
N LEU A 94 -1.17 -7.42 -3.01
CA LEU A 94 0.04 -8.11 -3.46
C LEU A 94 0.04 -8.49 -4.95
N GLY A 95 -1.01 -8.13 -5.70
CA GLY A 95 -1.15 -8.49 -7.12
C GLY A 95 -1.41 -9.96 -7.40
N LYS A 96 -1.78 -10.77 -6.39
CA LYS A 96 -2.02 -12.22 -6.51
C LYS A 96 -3.45 -12.56 -6.95
N ASN A 97 -4.39 -11.65 -6.75
CA ASN A 97 -5.78 -11.78 -7.15
C ASN A 97 -6.27 -10.50 -7.81
N MET A 98 -7.26 -10.66 -8.70
CA MET A 98 -8.00 -9.52 -9.23
C MET A 98 -9.13 -9.11 -8.27
N PRO A 99 -9.59 -7.85 -8.29
CA PRO A 99 -10.73 -7.41 -7.47
C PRO A 99 -11.96 -8.29 -7.58
N ARG A 100 -12.29 -8.77 -8.79
CA ARG A 100 -13.44 -9.65 -9.08
C ARG A 100 -13.37 -11.02 -8.43
N ASP A 101 -12.17 -11.47 -8.05
CA ASP A 101 -11.99 -12.74 -7.35
C ASP A 101 -12.45 -12.67 -5.89
N CYS A 102 -12.65 -11.46 -5.35
CA CYS A 102 -13.10 -11.27 -3.97
C CYS A 102 -14.62 -11.45 -3.88
N PRO A 103 -15.15 -12.36 -3.05
CA PRO A 103 -16.58 -12.58 -2.91
C PRO A 103 -17.37 -11.38 -2.41
N HIS A 104 -16.69 -10.42 -1.77
CA HIS A 104 -17.29 -9.20 -1.25
C HIS A 104 -17.34 -8.07 -2.28
N PHE A 105 -16.56 -8.16 -3.37
CA PHE A 105 -16.41 -7.10 -4.35
C PHE A 105 -17.74 -6.68 -4.98
N GLY A 106 -18.05 -5.38 -4.92
CA GLY A 106 -19.28 -4.81 -5.49
C GLY A 106 -20.59 -5.27 -4.86
N ARG A 107 -20.53 -6.06 -3.77
CA ARG A 107 -21.69 -6.58 -3.04
C ARG A 107 -21.75 -6.02 -1.64
N THR A 108 -21.09 -6.70 -0.69
CA THR A 108 -20.95 -6.24 0.71
C THR A 108 -19.79 -5.28 0.92
N CYS A 109 -18.86 -5.19 -0.05
CA CYS A 109 -17.75 -4.27 -0.05
C CYS A 109 -17.89 -3.28 -1.20
N THR A 110 -18.31 -2.07 -0.88
CA THR A 110 -18.52 -0.96 -1.81
C THR A 110 -17.79 0.29 -1.28
N PRO A 111 -17.60 1.34 -2.09
CA PRO A 111 -17.00 2.58 -1.61
C PRO A 111 -17.74 3.22 -0.43
N SER A 112 -19.07 3.08 -0.37
CA SER A 112 -19.89 3.56 0.77
C SER A 112 -19.78 2.66 2.01
N HIS A 113 -19.44 1.38 1.83
CA HIS A 113 -19.27 0.40 2.92
C HIS A 113 -17.98 -0.42 2.68
N PRO A 114 -16.80 0.22 2.80
CA PRO A 114 -15.55 -0.44 2.49
C PRO A 114 -15.20 -1.47 3.57
N VAL A 115 -15.01 -2.72 3.15
CA VAL A 115 -14.62 -3.83 4.01
C VAL A 115 -13.09 -3.98 4.06
N GLY A 116 -12.45 -4.00 2.90
CA GLY A 116 -11.00 -4.11 2.80
C GLY A 116 -10.33 -2.78 2.43
N ALA A 117 -9.06 -2.62 2.78
CA ALA A 117 -8.26 -1.43 2.49
C ALA A 117 -8.27 -1.03 1.00
N CYS A 118 -8.32 -2.02 0.10
CA CYS A 118 -8.36 -1.81 -1.35
C CYS A 118 -9.66 -1.15 -1.86
N MET A 119 -10.69 -0.98 -1.00
CA MET A 119 -11.94 -0.29 -1.33
C MET A 119 -12.09 1.06 -0.60
N VAL A 120 -11.30 1.31 0.45
CA VAL A 120 -11.42 2.53 1.29
C VAL A 120 -11.02 3.78 0.51
N SER A 121 -9.95 3.71 -0.27
CA SER A 121 -9.44 4.83 -1.05
C SER A 121 -10.03 4.84 -2.45
N SER A 122 -10.28 6.03 -2.98
CA SER A 122 -10.66 6.21 -4.39
C SER A 122 -9.59 5.72 -5.38
N GLU A 123 -8.35 5.58 -4.91
CA GLU A 123 -7.20 5.09 -5.65
C GLU A 123 -6.93 3.59 -5.39
N GLY A 124 -7.73 2.97 -4.53
CA GLY A 124 -7.59 1.55 -4.22
C GLY A 124 -8.02 0.67 -5.40
N ALA A 125 -7.31 -0.42 -5.62
CA ALA A 125 -7.53 -1.32 -6.76
C ALA A 125 -8.99 -1.75 -6.93
N CYS A 126 -9.67 -2.12 -5.84
CA CYS A 126 -11.09 -2.49 -5.90
C CYS A 126 -11.97 -1.30 -6.25
N CYS A 127 -11.70 -0.12 -5.68
CA CYS A 127 -12.50 1.07 -5.94
C CYS A 127 -12.39 1.52 -7.41
N ILE A 128 -11.17 1.53 -7.95
CA ILE A 128 -10.94 1.87 -9.37
C ILE A 128 -11.67 0.87 -10.28
N THR A 129 -11.48 -0.43 -10.06
CA THR A 129 -12.11 -1.47 -10.87
C THR A 129 -13.63 -1.35 -10.86
N LEU A 130 -14.22 -1.10 -9.68
CA LEU A 130 -15.68 -0.96 -9.56
C LEU A 130 -16.22 0.24 -10.34
N ARG A 131 -15.48 1.35 -10.35
CA ARG A 131 -15.84 2.55 -11.15
C ARG A 131 -15.74 2.29 -12.65
N GLU A 132 -14.68 1.62 -13.09
CA GLU A 132 -14.50 1.29 -14.51
C GLU A 132 -15.58 0.35 -15.03
N GLU A 133 -16.18 -0.47 -14.18
CA GLU A 133 -17.30 -1.35 -14.54
C GLU A 133 -18.64 -0.63 -14.64
N GLY A 134 -18.67 0.69 -14.46
CA GLY A 134 -19.89 1.50 -14.59
C GLY A 134 -20.92 1.26 -13.48
N VAL A 135 -20.49 0.72 -12.35
CA VAL A 135 -21.30 0.72 -11.13
C VAL A 135 -21.22 2.12 -10.52
N GLU A 136 -21.69 3.10 -11.29
CA GLU A 136 -21.94 4.44 -10.84
C GLU A 136 -23.17 4.40 -9.92
N GLY A 137 -22.92 4.50 -8.65
CA GLY A 137 -23.95 4.51 -7.63
C GLY A 137 -23.39 5.03 -6.32
N LEU A 138 -22.75 6.21 -6.38
CA LEU A 138 -22.34 6.96 -5.17
C LEU A 138 -22.41 8.44 -5.44
#